data_6dcdb6887f1d86a0d8abaf323a164e57
#
_entry.id   6dcdb6887f1d86a0d8abaf323a164e57
#
_cell.length_a   1.000
_cell.length_b   1.000
_cell.length_c   1.000
_cell.angle_alpha   90.00
_cell.angle_beta   90.00
_cell.angle_gamma   90.00
#
_symmetry.space_group_name_H-M   'P 1'
#
loop_
_entity.id
_entity.type
_entity.pdbx_description
1 polymer ?
#
loop_
_entity_poly.entity_id
_entity_poly.type
_entity_poly.pdbx_seq_one_letter_code
_entity_poly.pdbx_strand_id
1 'polypeptide(L)'
;MRFSLITVTMGDRPEELRRLIESLSRQSFRDFEHLVIDQREHPEFGNSLSRARNFGLERATGDVVAFPDDDAWYAPDVLQVVLEALADPGVDGVSFRVTNGRGVCSAGGWMSAGRMTMSHANIWRTAVSCSFFVRRSAVGAVRFDSRLGAGAGTRFGSGEETDFLLQLIEAGARLLYDGREKVFHPLFSGRYTMRRGWLYGNGCGRTLRRHGFTPVRLLWMAGLQFARSVQAIASLKPRKALFHLAMFAGRLMGYVLP
;
A
#
# COMPACT_ATOMS: atom_id res chain seq x y z
N MET A 1 5.07 12.63 -20.44
CA MET A 1 5.44 11.65 -19.39
C MET A 1 4.71 10.36 -19.69
N ARG A 2 5.41 9.25 -19.69
CA ARG A 2 4.86 7.91 -19.84
C ARG A 2 4.70 7.25 -18.47
N PHE A 3 3.68 6.40 -18.29
CA PHE A 3 3.50 5.62 -17.06
C PHE A 3 3.92 4.17 -17.22
N SER A 4 4.47 3.58 -16.14
CA SER A 4 4.61 2.13 -15.97
C SER A 4 3.73 1.70 -14.80
N LEU A 5 2.70 0.92 -15.10
CA LEU A 5 1.76 0.39 -14.12
C LEU A 5 2.15 -1.07 -13.85
N ILE A 6 2.62 -1.37 -12.64
CA ILE A 6 3.20 -2.66 -12.27
C ILE A 6 2.22 -3.40 -11.39
N THR A 7 1.57 -4.43 -11.92
CA THR A 7 0.62 -5.28 -11.18
C THR A 7 1.27 -6.62 -10.89
N VAL A 8 1.19 -7.05 -9.64
CA VAL A 8 1.61 -8.39 -9.22
C VAL A 8 0.37 -9.24 -8.99
N THR A 9 0.34 -10.45 -9.53
CA THR A 9 -0.76 -11.39 -9.33
C THR A 9 -0.24 -12.79 -8.98
N MET A 10 -1.08 -13.57 -8.29
CA MET A 10 -0.92 -15.00 -8.07
C MET A 10 -1.74 -15.82 -9.09
N GLY A 11 -2.46 -15.16 -10.00
CA GLY A 11 -3.32 -15.78 -11.01
C GLY A 11 -4.58 -16.45 -10.44
N ASP A 12 -4.91 -16.21 -9.19
CA ASP A 12 -6.06 -16.76 -8.48
C ASP A 12 -7.31 -15.85 -8.54
N ARG A 13 -7.18 -14.66 -9.14
CA ARG A 13 -8.22 -13.62 -9.27
C ARG A 13 -8.36 -13.10 -10.72
N PRO A 14 -8.65 -13.96 -11.70
CA PRO A 14 -8.66 -13.55 -13.12
C PRO A 14 -9.73 -12.51 -13.44
N GLU A 15 -10.89 -12.55 -12.79
CA GLU A 15 -11.97 -11.58 -13.02
C GLU A 15 -11.63 -10.19 -12.47
N GLU A 16 -11.00 -10.15 -11.32
CA GLU A 16 -10.54 -8.91 -10.72
C GLU A 16 -9.43 -8.27 -11.57
N LEU A 17 -8.45 -9.06 -12.01
CA LEU A 17 -7.40 -8.59 -12.93
C LEU A 17 -8.01 -8.09 -14.26
N ARG A 18 -9.01 -8.78 -14.81
CA ARG A 18 -9.73 -8.32 -16.01
C ARG A 18 -10.39 -6.97 -15.77
N ARG A 19 -11.04 -6.76 -14.61
CA ARG A 19 -11.64 -5.47 -14.24
C ARG A 19 -10.58 -4.35 -14.15
N LEU A 20 -9.41 -4.63 -13.58
CA LEU A 20 -8.30 -3.68 -13.59
C LEU A 20 -7.92 -3.32 -15.03
N ILE A 21 -7.64 -4.30 -15.89
CA ILE A 21 -7.26 -4.09 -17.30
C ILE A 21 -8.32 -3.27 -18.03
N GLU A 22 -9.60 -3.58 -17.86
CA GLU A 22 -10.71 -2.82 -18.44
C GLU A 22 -10.74 -1.36 -17.94
N SER A 23 -10.46 -1.12 -16.66
CA SER A 23 -10.40 0.24 -16.11
C SER A 23 -9.22 1.04 -16.68
N LEU A 24 -8.09 0.37 -16.93
CA LEU A 24 -6.92 0.97 -17.59
C LEU A 24 -7.20 1.24 -19.07
N SER A 25 -7.89 0.34 -19.78
CA SER A 25 -8.26 0.56 -21.18
C SER A 25 -9.19 1.76 -21.39
N ARG A 26 -9.86 2.23 -20.34
CA ARG A 26 -10.76 3.40 -20.37
C ARG A 26 -10.10 4.70 -19.95
N GLN A 27 -8.79 4.69 -19.64
CA GLN A 27 -8.10 5.92 -19.25
C GLN A 27 -8.15 6.97 -20.38
N SER A 28 -8.36 8.23 -20.01
CA SER A 28 -8.28 9.37 -20.95
C SER A 28 -6.87 9.60 -21.46
N PHE A 29 -5.88 9.38 -20.62
CA PHE A 29 -4.46 9.41 -21.00
C PHE A 29 -3.99 8.02 -21.42
N ARG A 30 -3.27 7.89 -22.54
CA ARG A 30 -2.98 6.61 -23.21
C ARG A 30 -1.50 6.20 -23.26
N ASP A 31 -0.58 7.11 -22.92
CA ASP A 31 0.86 6.80 -22.96
C ASP A 31 1.29 6.09 -21.67
N PHE A 32 0.97 4.82 -21.59
CA PHE A 32 1.37 3.95 -20.48
C PHE A 32 1.68 2.52 -20.95
N GLU A 33 2.49 1.83 -20.19
CA GLU A 33 2.65 0.38 -20.24
C GLU A 33 2.04 -0.25 -18.97
N HIS A 34 1.53 -1.47 -19.11
CA HIS A 34 1.03 -2.26 -17.99
C HIS A 34 1.85 -3.55 -17.89
N LEU A 35 2.67 -3.64 -16.86
CA LEU A 35 3.51 -4.79 -16.56
C LEU A 35 2.79 -5.68 -15.56
N VAL A 36 2.29 -6.82 -16.02
CA VAL A 36 1.65 -7.83 -15.17
C VAL A 36 2.70 -8.88 -14.83
N ILE A 37 3.02 -9.01 -13.54
CA ILE A 37 3.99 -9.98 -13.02
C ILE A 37 3.23 -11.11 -12.36
N ASP A 38 3.13 -12.23 -13.05
CA ASP A 38 2.52 -13.45 -12.51
C ASP A 38 3.56 -14.21 -11.68
N GLN A 39 3.36 -14.28 -10.38
CA GLN A 39 4.31 -14.94 -9.48
C GLN A 39 4.41 -16.47 -9.70
N ARG A 40 3.46 -17.08 -10.41
CA ARG A 40 3.54 -18.51 -10.78
C ARG A 40 4.62 -18.78 -11.83
N GLU A 41 4.95 -17.77 -12.65
CA GLU A 41 6.02 -17.82 -13.64
C GLU A 41 7.40 -17.49 -13.03
N HIS A 42 7.42 -17.05 -11.77
CA HIS A 42 8.59 -16.55 -11.07
C HIS A 42 8.78 -17.20 -9.68
N PRO A 43 9.09 -18.52 -9.62
CA PRO A 43 9.25 -19.23 -8.35
C PRO A 43 10.37 -18.66 -7.47
N GLU A 44 11.34 -17.96 -8.07
CA GLU A 44 12.44 -17.28 -7.37
C GLU A 44 11.96 -16.17 -6.42
N PHE A 45 10.74 -15.64 -6.60
CA PHE A 45 10.19 -14.64 -5.68
C PHE A 45 9.66 -15.27 -4.38
N GLY A 46 9.37 -16.57 -4.36
CA GLY A 46 8.83 -17.25 -3.20
C GLY A 46 7.51 -16.66 -2.70
N ASN A 47 6.67 -16.18 -3.61
CA ASN A 47 5.41 -15.45 -3.36
C ASN A 47 5.58 -14.05 -2.72
N SER A 48 6.78 -13.49 -2.68
CA SER A 48 7.04 -12.17 -2.12
C SER A 48 6.54 -11.07 -3.05
N LEU A 49 5.52 -10.34 -2.61
CA LEU A 49 4.98 -9.16 -3.30
C LEU A 49 6.08 -8.10 -3.52
N SER A 50 6.93 -7.87 -2.53
CA SER A 50 8.02 -6.89 -2.60
C SER A 50 9.06 -7.25 -3.66
N ARG A 51 9.44 -8.55 -3.78
CA ARG A 51 10.38 -9.00 -4.83
C ARG A 51 9.77 -8.83 -6.22
N ALA A 52 8.51 -9.22 -6.39
CA ALA A 52 7.82 -9.10 -7.66
C ALA A 52 7.65 -7.63 -8.08
N ARG A 53 7.32 -6.72 -7.14
CA ARG A 53 7.27 -5.26 -7.42
C ARG A 53 8.64 -4.70 -7.81
N ASN A 54 9.72 -5.11 -7.14
CA ASN A 54 11.08 -4.69 -7.51
C ASN A 54 11.46 -5.19 -8.91
N PHE A 55 11.11 -6.43 -9.25
CA PHE A 55 11.32 -6.99 -10.59
C PHE A 55 10.58 -6.19 -11.67
N GLY A 56 9.33 -5.80 -11.41
CA GLY A 56 8.59 -4.92 -12.30
C GLY A 56 9.20 -3.52 -12.40
N LEU A 57 9.66 -2.96 -11.27
CA LEU A 57 10.29 -1.65 -11.21
C LEU A 57 11.59 -1.58 -12.04
N GLU A 58 12.39 -2.65 -12.08
CA GLU A 58 13.59 -2.74 -12.91
C GLU A 58 13.29 -2.74 -14.41
N ARG A 59 12.09 -3.17 -14.81
CA ARG A 59 11.62 -3.23 -16.21
C ARG A 59 10.80 -2.02 -16.63
N ALA A 60 10.41 -1.20 -15.68
CA ALA A 60 9.64 0.00 -15.94
C ALA A 60 10.43 0.99 -16.81
N THR A 61 9.83 1.40 -17.92
CA THR A 61 10.44 2.37 -18.86
C THR A 61 9.81 3.77 -18.73
N GLY A 62 8.63 3.87 -18.12
CA GLY A 62 7.90 5.12 -17.94
C GLY A 62 8.56 6.10 -17.00
N ASP A 63 8.20 7.37 -17.14
CA ASP A 63 8.65 8.46 -16.26
C ASP A 63 8.01 8.43 -14.88
N VAL A 64 6.83 7.80 -14.79
CA VAL A 64 6.03 7.66 -13.57
C VAL A 64 5.72 6.19 -13.35
N VAL A 65 5.92 5.70 -12.13
CA VAL A 65 5.61 4.32 -11.75
C VAL A 65 4.45 4.27 -10.76
N ALA A 66 3.62 3.24 -10.86
CA ALA A 66 2.55 2.93 -9.93
C ALA A 66 2.42 1.41 -9.77
N PHE A 67 1.77 0.98 -8.67
CA PHE A 67 1.66 -0.43 -8.29
C PHE A 67 0.20 -0.83 -8.06
N PRO A 68 -0.62 -0.90 -9.12
CA PRO A 68 -1.99 -1.40 -9.02
C PRO A 68 -2.03 -2.80 -8.42
N ASP A 69 -2.88 -3.02 -7.42
CA ASP A 69 -3.20 -4.38 -6.97
C ASP A 69 -4.11 -5.06 -8.00
N ASP A 70 -4.01 -6.37 -8.18
CA ASP A 70 -4.77 -7.12 -9.21
C ASP A 70 -6.29 -7.09 -9.01
N ASP A 71 -6.77 -6.67 -7.83
CA ASP A 71 -8.18 -6.48 -7.51
C ASP A 71 -8.60 -5.00 -7.39
N ALA A 72 -7.71 -4.06 -7.69
CA ALA A 72 -8.03 -2.64 -7.77
C ALA A 72 -8.69 -2.27 -9.13
N TRP A 73 -9.25 -1.06 -9.24
CA TRP A 73 -9.63 -0.43 -10.50
C TRP A 73 -9.59 1.09 -10.37
N TYR A 74 -9.57 1.79 -11.48
CA TYR A 74 -9.32 3.22 -11.54
C TYR A 74 -10.43 4.01 -12.20
N ALA A 75 -10.62 5.28 -11.77
CA ALA A 75 -11.42 6.26 -12.48
C ALA A 75 -10.81 6.52 -13.87
N PRO A 76 -11.63 6.81 -14.92
CA PRO A 76 -11.14 6.97 -16.29
C PRO A 76 -10.13 8.11 -16.50
N ASP A 77 -10.03 9.03 -15.57
CA ASP A 77 -9.19 10.23 -15.64
C ASP A 77 -8.01 10.20 -14.66
N VAL A 78 -7.75 9.10 -13.94
CA VAL A 78 -6.73 9.11 -12.88
C VAL A 78 -5.34 9.45 -13.42
N LEU A 79 -4.94 8.89 -14.56
CA LEU A 79 -3.61 9.18 -15.13
C LEU A 79 -3.48 10.64 -15.56
N GLN A 80 -4.56 11.25 -16.09
CA GLN A 80 -4.59 12.66 -16.42
C GLN A 80 -4.46 13.53 -15.17
N VAL A 81 -5.18 13.21 -14.10
CA VAL A 81 -5.10 13.91 -12.80
C VAL A 81 -3.70 13.79 -12.18
N VAL A 82 -3.04 12.65 -12.34
CA VAL A 82 -1.64 12.48 -11.91
C VAL A 82 -0.71 13.41 -12.69
N LEU A 83 -0.85 13.50 -14.02
CA LEU A 83 -0.05 14.41 -14.84
C LEU A 83 -0.22 15.86 -14.41
N GLU A 84 -1.46 16.29 -14.13
CA GLU A 84 -1.75 17.64 -13.63
C GLU A 84 -1.07 17.90 -12.27
N ALA A 85 -1.10 16.93 -11.36
CA ALA A 85 -0.41 17.04 -10.08
C ALA A 85 1.11 17.10 -10.23
N LEU A 86 1.65 16.35 -11.19
CA LEU A 86 3.07 16.32 -11.50
C LEU A 86 3.51 17.45 -12.46
N ALA A 87 2.63 18.32 -12.91
CA ALA A 87 3.03 19.52 -13.66
C ALA A 87 3.83 20.50 -12.79
N ASP A 88 3.61 20.50 -11.46
CA ASP A 88 4.51 21.15 -10.49
C ASP A 88 5.83 20.35 -10.41
N PRO A 89 6.98 20.93 -10.85
CA PRO A 89 8.26 20.22 -10.79
C PRO A 89 8.74 19.94 -9.37
N GLY A 90 8.17 20.62 -8.37
CA GLY A 90 8.45 20.34 -6.96
C GLY A 90 7.63 19.16 -6.40
N VAL A 91 6.81 18.48 -7.21
CA VAL A 91 6.03 17.31 -6.78
C VAL A 91 6.59 16.05 -7.44
N ASP A 92 6.99 15.10 -6.61
CA ASP A 92 7.58 13.83 -7.04
C ASP A 92 6.58 12.68 -7.11
N GLY A 93 5.43 12.82 -6.47
CA GLY A 93 4.39 11.79 -6.52
C GLY A 93 3.08 12.25 -5.91
N VAL A 94 2.02 11.49 -6.21
CA VAL A 94 0.69 11.70 -5.68
C VAL A 94 0.05 10.37 -5.27
N SER A 95 -0.66 10.37 -4.15
CA SER A 95 -1.48 9.26 -3.68
C SER A 95 -2.93 9.70 -3.55
N PHE A 96 -3.87 8.78 -3.77
CA PHE A 96 -5.30 9.07 -3.72
C PHE A 96 -6.00 8.33 -2.59
N ARG A 97 -7.17 8.83 -2.22
CA ARG A 97 -8.10 8.11 -1.35
C ARG A 97 -8.61 6.86 -2.06
N VAL A 98 -8.59 5.71 -1.37
CA VAL A 98 -9.07 4.43 -1.89
C VAL A 98 -10.44 4.12 -1.32
N THR A 99 -11.42 3.91 -2.20
CA THR A 99 -12.79 3.55 -1.83
C THR A 99 -13.25 2.29 -2.57
N ASN A 100 -14.43 1.79 -2.24
CA ASN A 100 -15.04 0.65 -2.94
C ASN A 100 -15.87 1.06 -4.17
N GLY A 101 -15.72 2.29 -4.65
CA GLY A 101 -16.53 2.86 -5.73
C GLY A 101 -17.95 3.30 -5.31
N ARG A 102 -18.29 3.18 -4.03
CA ARG A 102 -19.54 3.66 -3.42
C ARG A 102 -19.28 4.64 -2.26
N GLY A 103 -18.12 5.30 -2.28
CA GLY A 103 -17.72 6.27 -1.26
C GLY A 103 -17.22 5.67 0.07
N VAL A 104 -17.27 4.34 0.24
CA VAL A 104 -16.79 3.69 1.47
C VAL A 104 -15.29 3.45 1.36
N CYS A 105 -14.51 3.99 2.30
CA CYS A 105 -13.07 3.84 2.31
C CYS A 105 -12.65 2.36 2.51
N SER A 106 -11.90 1.82 1.55
CA SER A 106 -11.45 0.43 1.58
C SER A 106 -10.31 0.19 2.56
N ALA A 107 -9.54 1.21 2.88
CA ALA A 107 -8.45 1.18 3.86
C ALA A 107 -8.93 1.40 5.31
N GLY A 108 -10.09 0.89 5.68
CA GLY A 108 -10.59 0.90 7.05
C GLY A 108 -11.02 2.27 7.59
N GLY A 109 -11.42 3.21 6.74
CA GLY A 109 -11.95 4.52 7.13
C GLY A 109 -10.90 5.54 7.57
N TRP A 110 -9.62 5.26 7.36
CA TRP A 110 -8.50 6.08 7.85
C TRP A 110 -8.07 7.19 6.92
N MET A 111 -8.38 7.09 5.62
CA MET A 111 -7.90 8.05 4.64
C MET A 111 -8.70 9.35 4.69
N SER A 112 -7.99 10.47 4.69
CA SER A 112 -8.58 11.81 4.66
C SER A 112 -9.36 12.08 3.37
N ALA A 113 -10.35 12.98 3.42
CA ALA A 113 -10.98 13.56 2.22
C ALA A 113 -10.27 14.82 1.70
N GLY A 114 -9.31 15.36 2.48
CA GLY A 114 -8.57 16.58 2.14
C GLY A 114 -7.30 16.30 1.34
N ARG A 115 -6.63 17.40 0.95
CA ARG A 115 -5.29 17.38 0.33
C ARG A 115 -4.23 17.72 1.35
N MET A 116 -3.08 17.04 1.29
CA MET A 116 -1.95 17.30 2.18
C MET A 116 -0.63 16.78 1.60
N THR A 117 0.47 17.35 2.05
CA THR A 117 1.80 16.76 1.81
C THR A 117 1.95 15.51 2.70
N MET A 118 2.41 14.41 2.11
CA MET A 118 2.70 13.18 2.84
C MET A 118 3.95 13.35 3.71
N SER A 119 3.93 12.77 4.88
CA SER A 119 5.00 12.87 5.87
C SER A 119 4.94 11.72 6.87
N HIS A 120 5.96 11.56 7.72
CA HIS A 120 5.93 10.63 8.84
C HIS A 120 4.68 10.76 9.73
N ALA A 121 4.15 11.97 9.89
CA ALA A 121 2.98 12.20 10.75
C ALA A 121 1.69 11.60 10.18
N ASN A 122 1.52 11.57 8.85
CA ASN A 122 0.27 11.20 8.20
C ASN A 122 0.35 9.97 7.29
N ILE A 123 1.53 9.39 7.07
CA ILE A 123 1.77 8.27 6.14
C ILE A 123 0.78 7.12 6.31
N TRP A 124 0.43 6.76 7.54
CA TRP A 124 -0.53 5.69 7.85
C TRP A 124 -1.98 6.00 7.46
N ARG A 125 -2.26 7.21 6.97
CA ARG A 125 -3.56 7.66 6.48
C ARG A 125 -3.56 8.05 5.00
N THR A 126 -2.42 7.93 4.35
CA THR A 126 -2.20 8.42 2.98
C THR A 126 -1.54 7.39 2.07
N ALA A 127 -1.03 6.29 2.64
CA ALA A 127 -0.30 5.25 1.93
C ALA A 127 -1.16 3.98 1.75
N VAL A 128 -1.48 3.65 0.50
CA VAL A 128 -2.01 2.35 0.07
C VAL A 128 -1.36 2.01 -1.26
N SER A 129 -0.89 0.78 -1.43
CA SER A 129 -0.11 0.35 -2.59
C SER A 129 -0.71 0.74 -3.94
N CYS A 130 -1.98 0.45 -4.15
CA CYS A 130 -2.66 0.70 -5.43
C CYS A 130 -2.93 2.18 -5.71
N SER A 131 -2.66 3.10 -4.76
CA SER A 131 -3.12 4.49 -4.86
C SER A 131 -2.04 5.52 -5.16
N PHE A 132 -0.77 5.16 -5.15
CA PHE A 132 0.30 6.12 -5.35
C PHE A 132 0.98 5.98 -6.71
N PHE A 133 1.35 7.14 -7.25
CA PHE A 133 2.06 7.33 -8.51
C PHE A 133 3.27 8.20 -8.21
N VAL A 134 4.47 7.76 -8.60
CA VAL A 134 5.72 8.43 -8.23
C VAL A 134 6.62 8.58 -9.47
N ARG A 135 7.27 9.73 -9.61
CA ARG A 135 8.31 9.92 -10.64
C ARG A 135 9.38 8.84 -10.49
N ARG A 136 9.70 8.14 -11.55
CA ARG A 136 10.76 7.13 -11.54
C ARG A 136 12.12 7.71 -11.17
N SER A 137 12.39 8.99 -11.51
CA SER A 137 13.58 9.71 -11.08
C SER A 137 13.69 9.86 -9.55
N ALA A 138 12.56 10.11 -8.87
CA ALA A 138 12.52 10.18 -7.41
C ALA A 138 12.65 8.80 -6.74
N VAL A 139 12.23 7.74 -7.42
CA VAL A 139 12.43 6.37 -6.93
C VAL A 139 13.92 6.02 -6.90
N GLY A 140 14.67 6.36 -7.96
CA GLY A 140 16.13 6.13 -8.01
C GLY A 140 16.52 4.72 -7.58
N ALA A 141 17.34 4.62 -6.52
CA ALA A 141 17.81 3.37 -5.94
C ALA A 141 16.86 2.77 -4.86
N VAL A 142 15.78 3.48 -4.49
CA VAL A 142 14.82 3.00 -3.48
C VAL A 142 14.11 1.73 -3.97
N ARG A 143 14.00 0.74 -3.11
CA ARG A 143 13.36 -0.55 -3.40
C ARG A 143 12.45 -0.98 -2.24
N PHE A 144 11.43 -1.77 -2.56
CA PHE A 144 10.65 -2.47 -1.54
C PHE A 144 11.55 -3.41 -0.74
N ASP A 145 11.49 -3.37 0.59
CA ASP A 145 12.22 -4.33 1.43
C ASP A 145 11.61 -5.72 1.25
N SER A 146 12.38 -6.66 0.67
CA SER A 146 11.93 -8.03 0.39
C SER A 146 11.59 -8.84 1.65
N ARG A 147 11.94 -8.34 2.83
CA ARG A 147 11.57 -8.95 4.12
C ARG A 147 10.19 -8.51 4.61
N LEU A 148 9.60 -7.46 4.01
CA LEU A 148 8.29 -6.91 4.36
C LEU A 148 7.23 -7.34 3.34
N GLY A 149 6.00 -7.45 3.81
CA GLY A 149 4.83 -7.63 2.97
C GLY A 149 4.36 -9.07 2.81
N ALA A 150 3.27 -9.20 2.05
CA ALA A 150 2.66 -10.50 1.80
C ALA A 150 3.64 -11.43 1.08
N GLY A 151 3.70 -12.68 1.53
CA GLY A 151 4.52 -13.72 0.91
C GLY A 151 6.04 -13.58 1.13
N ALA A 152 6.51 -12.61 1.92
CA ALA A 152 7.94 -12.40 2.18
C ALA A 152 8.66 -13.58 2.88
N GLY A 153 7.92 -14.56 3.38
CA GLY A 153 8.49 -15.71 4.11
C GLY A 153 8.99 -15.37 5.51
N THR A 154 8.77 -14.13 5.96
CA THR A 154 9.16 -13.63 7.27
C THR A 154 7.95 -13.42 8.17
N ARG A 155 8.20 -12.99 9.41
CA ARG A 155 7.14 -12.56 10.34
C ARG A 155 6.55 -11.17 10.02
N PHE A 156 7.12 -10.43 9.07
CA PHE A 156 6.77 -9.06 8.73
C PHE A 156 5.80 -9.01 7.52
N GLY A 157 4.57 -9.44 7.70
CA GLY A 157 3.59 -9.66 6.63
C GLY A 157 2.85 -8.41 6.15
N SER A 158 3.37 -7.20 6.40
CA SER A 158 2.81 -5.93 5.92
C SER A 158 3.84 -4.80 6.04
N GLY A 159 3.48 -3.61 5.57
CA GLY A 159 4.22 -2.36 5.77
C GLY A 159 5.20 -2.05 4.64
N GLU A 160 5.27 -2.87 3.60
CA GLU A 160 6.16 -2.70 2.45
C GLU A 160 5.90 -1.40 1.68
N GLU A 161 4.64 -1.04 1.46
CA GLU A 161 4.26 0.20 0.79
C GLU A 161 4.55 1.43 1.65
N THR A 162 4.29 1.33 2.95
CA THR A 162 4.58 2.42 3.89
C THR A 162 6.08 2.63 4.03
N ASP A 163 6.86 1.54 4.12
CA ASP A 163 8.31 1.57 4.15
C ASP A 163 8.89 2.19 2.87
N PHE A 164 8.40 1.78 1.70
CA PHE A 164 8.82 2.32 0.41
C PHE A 164 8.58 3.83 0.31
N LEU A 165 7.40 4.30 0.67
CA LEU A 165 7.06 5.73 0.62
C LEU A 165 7.83 6.54 1.66
N LEU A 166 8.10 5.99 2.85
CA LEU A 166 8.95 6.64 3.85
C LEU A 166 10.40 6.77 3.37
N GLN A 167 10.97 5.74 2.73
CA GLN A 167 12.29 5.83 2.10
C GLN A 167 12.34 6.99 1.08
N LEU A 168 11.31 7.15 0.25
CA LEU A 168 11.24 8.25 -0.71
C LEU A 168 11.19 9.63 -0.02
N ILE A 169 10.36 9.76 1.02
CA ILE A 169 10.24 11.01 1.79
C ILE A 169 11.57 11.33 2.48
N GLU A 170 12.25 10.34 3.04
CA GLU A 170 13.56 10.49 3.70
C GLU A 170 14.68 10.83 2.69
N ALA A 171 14.55 10.40 1.44
CA ALA A 171 15.40 10.80 0.32
C ALA A 171 15.08 12.20 -0.23
N GLY A 172 14.09 12.91 0.34
CA GLY A 172 13.71 14.27 -0.04
C GLY A 172 12.56 14.38 -1.04
N ALA A 173 11.94 13.27 -1.44
CA ALA A 173 10.81 13.32 -2.36
C ALA A 173 9.60 14.02 -1.74
N ARG A 174 9.00 14.93 -2.49
CA ARG A 174 7.76 15.62 -2.11
C ARG A 174 6.55 14.87 -2.68
N LEU A 175 5.87 14.12 -1.81
CA LEU A 175 4.70 13.33 -2.15
C LEU A 175 3.43 14.05 -1.66
N LEU A 176 2.42 14.14 -2.53
CA LEU A 176 1.12 14.70 -2.21
C LEU A 176 0.10 13.59 -1.97
N TYR A 177 -0.83 13.84 -1.08
CA TYR A 177 -2.05 13.07 -0.95
C TYR A 177 -3.24 13.91 -1.40
N ASP A 178 -4.08 13.33 -2.25
CA ASP A 178 -5.32 13.92 -2.73
C ASP A 178 -6.51 13.05 -2.31
N GLY A 179 -7.40 13.59 -1.50
CA GLY A 179 -8.56 12.88 -0.98
C GLY A 179 -9.66 12.59 -2.00
N ARG A 180 -9.50 12.96 -3.28
CA ARG A 180 -10.45 12.60 -4.35
C ARG A 180 -10.49 11.10 -4.57
N GLU A 181 -11.67 10.59 -4.90
CA GLU A 181 -11.90 9.18 -5.17
C GLU A 181 -11.53 8.86 -6.62
N LYS A 182 -10.29 8.47 -6.86
CA LYS A 182 -9.76 8.12 -8.17
C LYS A 182 -9.31 6.66 -8.27
N VAL A 183 -9.11 6.03 -7.11
CA VAL A 183 -8.64 4.66 -6.99
C VAL A 183 -9.64 3.85 -6.18
N PHE A 184 -9.96 2.68 -6.66
CA PHE A 184 -10.97 1.81 -6.05
C PHE A 184 -10.38 0.45 -5.74
N HIS A 185 -10.84 -0.14 -4.65
CA HIS A 185 -10.41 -1.46 -4.19
C HIS A 185 -11.55 -2.10 -3.37
N PRO A 186 -11.75 -3.43 -3.42
CA PRO A 186 -12.76 -4.10 -2.62
C PRO A 186 -12.62 -3.81 -1.13
N LEU A 187 -13.73 -3.81 -0.42
CA LEU A 187 -13.69 -3.75 1.04
C LEU A 187 -13.01 -4.99 1.59
N PHE A 188 -12.29 -4.79 2.69
CA PHE A 188 -11.66 -5.90 3.39
C PHE A 188 -12.68 -6.99 3.75
N SER A 189 -12.52 -8.18 3.21
CA SER A 189 -13.47 -9.31 3.30
C SER A 189 -13.43 -10.06 4.64
N GLY A 190 -12.78 -9.52 5.68
CA GLY A 190 -12.92 -10.01 7.05
C GLY A 190 -12.20 -11.32 7.39
N ARG A 191 -11.13 -11.70 6.73
CA ARG A 191 -10.29 -12.84 7.16
C ARG A 191 -9.53 -12.49 8.46
N TYR A 192 -10.26 -12.41 9.57
CA TYR A 192 -9.71 -12.15 10.90
C TYR A 192 -9.11 -13.44 11.49
N THR A 193 -7.81 -13.72 11.21
CA THR A 193 -7.06 -14.80 11.84
C THR A 193 -5.96 -14.24 12.74
N MET A 194 -5.66 -14.93 13.85
CA MET A 194 -4.55 -14.54 14.74
C MET A 194 -3.23 -14.44 13.99
N ARG A 195 -2.94 -15.44 13.11
CA ARG A 195 -1.71 -15.46 12.30
C ARG A 195 -1.59 -14.20 11.45
N ARG A 196 -2.66 -13.80 10.74
CA ARG A 196 -2.65 -12.57 9.93
C ARG A 196 -2.47 -11.33 10.80
N GLY A 197 -3.19 -11.25 11.94
CA GLY A 197 -3.04 -10.15 12.90
C GLY A 197 -1.59 -10.02 13.39
N TRP A 198 -0.97 -11.13 13.77
CA TRP A 198 0.41 -11.19 14.20
C TRP A 198 1.39 -10.71 13.11
N LEU A 199 1.29 -11.26 11.90
CA LEU A 199 2.16 -10.88 10.77
C LEU A 199 2.02 -9.39 10.42
N TYR A 200 0.80 -8.87 10.39
CA TYR A 200 0.53 -7.46 10.08
C TYR A 200 1.01 -6.54 11.20
N GLY A 201 0.84 -6.96 12.46
CA GLY A 201 1.39 -6.23 13.59
C GLY A 201 2.91 -6.13 13.53
N ASN A 202 3.60 -7.26 13.29
CA ASN A 202 5.06 -7.29 13.19
C ASN A 202 5.59 -6.41 12.06
N GLY A 203 4.98 -6.46 10.86
CA GLY A 203 5.40 -5.61 9.74
C GLY A 203 5.26 -4.12 10.08
N CYS A 204 4.12 -3.72 10.65
CA CYS A 204 3.91 -2.34 11.12
C CYS A 204 4.96 -1.93 12.17
N GLY A 205 5.22 -2.78 13.18
CA GLY A 205 6.22 -2.52 14.22
C GLY A 205 7.64 -2.36 13.63
N ARG A 206 8.01 -3.23 12.69
CA ARG A 206 9.30 -3.16 11.98
C ARG A 206 9.45 -1.86 11.20
N THR A 207 8.42 -1.45 10.45
CA THR A 207 8.43 -0.17 9.72
C THR A 207 8.57 1.01 10.67
N LEU A 208 7.83 1.02 11.79
CA LEU A 208 7.98 2.06 12.82
C LEU A 208 9.42 2.14 13.35
N ARG A 209 10.05 1.00 13.65
CA ARG A 209 11.43 0.96 14.15
C ARG A 209 12.43 1.45 13.13
N ARG A 210 12.32 0.97 11.89
CA ARG A 210 13.23 1.29 10.79
C ARG A 210 13.30 2.79 10.51
N HIS A 211 12.15 3.46 10.53
CA HIS A 211 12.01 4.88 10.23
C HIS A 211 12.02 5.78 11.47
N GLY A 212 12.59 5.32 12.58
CA GLY A 212 12.86 6.15 13.75
C GLY A 212 11.62 6.69 14.49
N PHE A 213 10.45 6.07 14.31
CA PHE A 213 9.28 6.48 15.08
C PHE A 213 9.47 6.22 16.57
N THR A 214 9.02 7.18 17.39
CA THR A 214 9.18 7.11 18.85
C THR A 214 8.41 5.96 19.49
N PRO A 215 8.85 5.45 20.65
CA PRO A 215 8.07 4.48 21.43
C PRO A 215 6.66 4.98 21.78
N VAL A 216 6.48 6.28 21.98
CA VAL A 216 5.17 6.89 22.24
C VAL A 216 4.23 6.66 21.04
N ARG A 217 4.73 6.85 19.81
CA ARG A 217 3.95 6.57 18.58
C ARG A 217 3.59 5.10 18.47
N LEU A 218 4.53 4.20 18.76
CA LEU A 218 4.27 2.76 18.80
C LEU A 218 3.16 2.43 19.81
N LEU A 219 3.29 2.90 21.06
CA LEU A 219 2.31 2.62 22.11
C LEU A 219 0.92 3.14 21.76
N TRP A 220 0.84 4.33 21.16
CA TRP A 220 -0.43 4.88 20.67
C TRP A 220 -1.05 3.99 19.59
N MET A 221 -0.27 3.62 18.58
CA MET A 221 -0.76 2.78 17.49
C MET A 221 -1.11 1.36 17.96
N ALA A 222 -0.33 0.77 18.87
CA ALA A 222 -0.62 -0.52 19.47
C ALA A 222 -1.89 -0.45 20.33
N GLY A 223 -2.00 0.58 21.18
CA GLY A 223 -3.17 0.83 22.03
C GLY A 223 -4.48 0.92 21.26
N LEU A 224 -4.47 1.52 20.05
CA LEU A 224 -5.64 1.52 19.17
C LEU A 224 -6.08 0.08 18.77
N GLN A 225 -5.14 -0.84 18.60
CA GLN A 225 -5.50 -2.23 18.30
C GLN A 225 -6.05 -2.95 19.54
N PHE A 226 -5.49 -2.67 20.71
CA PHE A 226 -6.03 -3.18 21.96
C PHE A 226 -7.47 -2.70 22.20
N ALA A 227 -7.73 -1.40 22.04
CA ALA A 227 -9.08 -0.83 22.15
C ALA A 227 -10.07 -1.48 21.16
N ARG A 228 -9.65 -1.75 19.91
CA ARG A 228 -10.46 -2.48 18.94
C ARG A 228 -10.71 -3.93 19.32
N SER A 229 -9.76 -4.57 20.00
CA SER A 229 -9.96 -5.92 20.54
C SER A 229 -11.06 -5.91 21.61
N VAL A 230 -10.99 -4.98 22.56
CA VAL A 230 -12.02 -4.79 23.60
C VAL A 230 -13.39 -4.51 22.98
N GLN A 231 -13.47 -3.60 22.01
CA GLN A 231 -14.72 -3.31 21.28
C GLN A 231 -15.28 -4.55 20.58
N ALA A 232 -14.41 -5.38 19.99
CA ALA A 232 -14.83 -6.60 19.32
C ALA A 232 -15.34 -7.67 20.29
N ILE A 233 -14.77 -7.76 21.51
CA ILE A 233 -15.29 -8.60 22.60
C ILE A 233 -16.70 -8.13 23.00
N ALA A 234 -16.86 -6.83 23.27
CA ALA A 234 -18.15 -6.24 23.63
C ALA A 234 -19.21 -6.43 22.53
N SER A 235 -18.80 -6.57 21.27
CA SER A 235 -19.66 -6.83 20.11
C SER A 235 -19.83 -8.32 19.79
N LEU A 236 -19.41 -9.24 20.66
CA LEU A 236 -19.47 -10.70 20.50
C LEU A 236 -18.81 -11.21 19.20
N LYS A 237 -17.69 -10.60 18.79
CA LYS A 237 -16.91 -10.95 17.60
C LYS A 237 -15.52 -11.52 17.97
N PRO A 238 -15.45 -12.75 18.53
CA PRO A 238 -14.22 -13.28 19.13
C PRO A 238 -13.05 -13.39 18.13
N ARG A 239 -13.31 -13.81 16.90
CA ARG A 239 -12.25 -13.88 15.85
C ARG A 239 -11.63 -12.51 15.56
N LYS A 240 -12.47 -11.46 15.53
CA LYS A 240 -12.02 -10.08 15.33
C LYS A 240 -11.22 -9.57 16.54
N ALA A 241 -11.66 -9.92 17.75
CA ALA A 241 -10.95 -9.59 18.98
C ALA A 241 -9.53 -10.20 18.99
N LEU A 242 -9.41 -11.50 18.73
CA LEU A 242 -8.13 -12.21 18.67
C LEU A 242 -7.20 -11.67 17.57
N PHE A 243 -7.75 -11.30 16.42
CA PHE A 243 -6.99 -10.64 15.35
C PHE A 243 -6.37 -9.32 15.82
N HIS A 244 -7.16 -8.45 16.47
CA HIS A 244 -6.66 -7.16 16.95
C HIS A 244 -5.69 -7.30 18.12
N LEU A 245 -5.90 -8.28 19.00
CA LEU A 245 -4.97 -8.60 20.08
C LEU A 245 -3.62 -9.09 19.51
N ALA A 246 -3.66 -9.95 18.50
CA ALA A 246 -2.46 -10.40 17.81
C ALA A 246 -1.74 -9.24 17.09
N MET A 247 -2.49 -8.30 16.48
CA MET A 247 -1.89 -7.08 15.91
C MET A 247 -1.24 -6.18 16.97
N PHE A 248 -1.86 -6.03 18.13
CA PHE A 248 -1.27 -5.31 19.27
C PHE A 248 0.08 -5.90 19.65
N ALA A 249 0.11 -7.20 19.99
CA ALA A 249 1.31 -7.91 20.37
C ALA A 249 2.38 -7.90 19.26
N GLY A 250 1.97 -8.13 18.02
CA GLY A 250 2.84 -8.10 16.85
C GLY A 250 3.51 -6.75 16.64
N ARG A 251 2.81 -5.61 16.86
CA ARG A 251 3.42 -4.27 16.75
C ARG A 251 4.54 -4.06 17.75
N LEU A 252 4.34 -4.48 18.98
CA LEU A 252 5.36 -4.39 20.02
C LEU A 252 6.58 -5.26 19.66
N MET A 253 6.33 -6.51 19.27
CA MET A 253 7.39 -7.46 18.91
C MET A 253 8.17 -7.05 17.65
N GLY A 254 7.49 -6.59 16.61
CA GLY A 254 8.13 -6.11 15.38
C GLY A 254 8.97 -4.85 15.56
N TYR A 255 8.65 -4.04 16.57
CA TYR A 255 9.44 -2.86 16.93
C TYR A 255 10.68 -3.21 17.74
N VAL A 256 10.58 -4.16 18.69
CA VAL A 256 11.67 -4.52 19.61
C VAL A 256 12.66 -5.48 18.96
N LEU A 257 12.16 -6.50 18.26
CA LEU A 257 13.00 -7.55 17.69
C LEU A 257 13.41 -7.21 16.24
N PRO A 258 14.68 -7.41 15.88
CA PRO A 258 15.22 -7.15 14.55
C PRO A 258 14.65 -8.06 13.46
#